data_eba5c5f9fb2d782b316e52e5c7dde229
#
_entry.id   eba5c5f9fb2d782b316e52e5c7dde229
#
_cell.length_a   1.000
_cell.length_b   1.000
_cell.length_c   1.000
_cell.angle_alpha   90.00
_cell.angle_beta   90.00
_cell.angle_gamma   90.00
#
_symmetry.space_group_name_H-M   'P 1'
#
loop_
_entity.id
_entity.type
_entity.pdbx_description
1 polymer ?
#
loop_
_entity_poly.entity_id
_entity_poly.type
_entity_poly.pdbx_seq_one_letter_code
_entity_poly.pdbx_strand_id
1 'polypeptide(L)'
;ARLYVAPYCEPMHPHADPLIWREINWYGAHMAYKLEEAGITGVLNAALFPAWSHLGFHWLGNYHNIASLLTESAHTNLATPLYIHPSQLKGQGGTLRGFPHYKSQTNFPHPWQGGWWRLRHIVDQQKISALGLLDLAARHKDTILWNAYLKAKRQIERGEENESSTYLIRHAQHDSLTVTKLIDKLLGQGIEMHQASKEFISDGKTYPSKTYALFLDQPKIGVIKTLLD
;
A
#
# COMPACT_ATOMS: atom_id res chain seq x y z
N ALA A 1 18.17 -3.30 -12.02
CA ALA A 1 17.38 -2.05 -11.97
C ALA A 1 18.05 -1.04 -11.05
N ARG A 2 17.88 0.25 -11.31
CA ARG A 2 18.35 1.34 -10.44
C ARG A 2 17.27 1.82 -9.49
N LEU A 3 16.04 1.79 -9.95
CA LEU A 3 14.88 2.22 -9.20
C LEU A 3 13.68 1.32 -9.54
N TYR A 4 12.95 0.95 -8.52
CA TYR A 4 11.64 0.32 -8.64
C TYR A 4 10.54 1.32 -8.29
N VAL A 5 9.51 1.36 -9.09
CA VAL A 5 8.29 2.16 -8.86
C VAL A 5 7.04 1.30 -9.05
N ALA A 6 5.89 1.76 -8.56
CA ALA A 6 4.62 1.10 -8.86
C ALA A 6 4.36 1.03 -10.39
N PRO A 7 3.56 0.10 -10.89
CA PRO A 7 2.74 -0.89 -10.16
C PRO A 7 3.55 -2.03 -9.53
N TYR A 8 2.91 -2.70 -8.59
CA TYR A 8 3.45 -3.87 -7.89
C TYR A 8 2.93 -5.17 -8.48
N CYS A 9 3.51 -6.29 -8.01
CA CYS A 9 3.04 -7.63 -8.34
C CYS A 9 2.01 -8.14 -7.32
N GLU A 10 1.45 -9.30 -7.61
CA GLU A 10 0.62 -10.07 -6.68
C GLU A 10 1.39 -10.48 -5.41
N PRO A 11 0.69 -10.73 -4.29
CA PRO A 11 -0.75 -10.61 -4.10
C PRO A 11 -1.22 -9.17 -3.91
N MET A 12 -2.49 -8.91 -4.25
CA MET A 12 -3.20 -7.69 -3.92
C MET A 12 -3.93 -7.82 -2.59
N HIS A 13 -4.09 -6.73 -1.87
CA HIS A 13 -4.89 -6.70 -0.65
C HIS A 13 -6.38 -6.91 -0.95
N PRO A 14 -7.05 -7.92 -0.33
CA PRO A 14 -8.41 -8.31 -0.70
C PRO A 14 -9.48 -7.29 -0.27
N HIS A 15 -9.19 -6.46 0.73
CA HIS A 15 -10.16 -5.54 1.34
C HIS A 15 -9.96 -4.07 0.95
N ALA A 16 -8.91 -3.73 0.21
CA ALA A 16 -8.72 -2.38 -0.32
C ALA A 16 -9.64 -2.13 -1.54
N ASP A 17 -10.12 -0.89 -1.70
CA ASP A 17 -10.90 -0.52 -2.88
C ASP A 17 -10.05 -0.64 -4.15
N PRO A 18 -10.57 -1.24 -5.24
CA PRO A 18 -9.82 -1.40 -6.49
C PRO A 18 -9.30 -0.08 -7.10
N LEU A 19 -9.94 1.05 -6.82
CA LEU A 19 -9.50 2.36 -7.30
C LEU A 19 -8.14 2.75 -6.72
N ILE A 20 -7.78 2.28 -5.51
CA ILE A 20 -6.45 2.47 -4.90
C ILE A 20 -5.37 1.94 -5.83
N TRP A 21 -5.55 0.73 -6.37
CA TRP A 21 -4.59 0.09 -7.26
C TRP A 21 -4.47 0.84 -8.60
N ARG A 22 -5.58 1.38 -9.12
CA ARG A 22 -5.55 2.20 -10.32
C ARG A 22 -4.82 3.52 -10.11
N GLU A 23 -5.02 4.16 -8.96
CA GLU A 23 -4.28 5.36 -8.59
C GLU A 23 -2.79 5.07 -8.42
N ILE A 24 -2.42 4.00 -7.70
CA ILE A 24 -1.01 3.59 -7.53
C ILE A 24 -0.35 3.33 -8.88
N ASN A 25 -1.04 2.64 -9.80
CA ASN A 25 -0.53 2.39 -11.14
C ASN A 25 -0.36 3.69 -11.94
N TRP A 26 -1.30 4.60 -11.86
CA TRP A 26 -1.23 5.90 -12.50
C TRP A 26 -0.08 6.75 -11.96
N TYR A 27 0.07 6.80 -10.64
CA TYR A 27 1.16 7.53 -9.98
C TYR A 27 2.53 6.95 -10.35
N GLY A 28 2.67 5.64 -10.28
CA GLY A 28 3.91 4.96 -10.64
C GLY A 28 4.29 5.13 -12.12
N ALA A 29 3.32 5.04 -13.02
CA ALA A 29 3.54 5.27 -14.44
C ALA A 29 3.99 6.71 -14.73
N HIS A 30 3.41 7.71 -14.04
CA HIS A 30 3.81 9.10 -14.18
C HIS A 30 5.22 9.35 -13.63
N MET A 31 5.56 8.76 -12.48
CA MET A 31 6.92 8.81 -11.94
C MET A 31 7.94 8.22 -12.92
N ALA A 32 7.64 7.04 -13.47
CA ALA A 32 8.50 6.39 -14.47
C ALA A 32 8.65 7.24 -15.74
N TYR A 33 7.58 7.86 -16.20
CA TYR A 33 7.62 8.79 -17.34
C TYR A 33 8.53 9.98 -17.06
N LYS A 34 8.42 10.62 -15.89
CA LYS A 34 9.26 11.77 -15.52
C LYS A 34 10.73 11.41 -15.37
N LEU A 35 11.02 10.22 -14.93
CA LEU A 35 12.39 9.70 -14.87
C LEU A 35 12.98 9.50 -16.27
N GLU A 36 12.23 8.88 -17.17
CA GLU A 36 12.65 8.67 -18.57
C GLU A 36 12.82 10.00 -19.31
N GLU A 37 11.88 10.96 -19.13
CA GLU A 37 11.97 12.33 -19.67
C GLU A 37 13.26 13.04 -19.22
N ALA A 38 13.72 12.78 -17.99
CA ALA A 38 14.96 13.30 -17.43
C ALA A 38 16.22 12.47 -17.83
N GLY A 39 16.09 11.47 -18.68
CA GLY A 39 17.19 10.60 -19.11
C GLY A 39 17.64 9.59 -18.04
N ILE A 40 16.84 9.31 -17.04
CA ILE A 40 17.14 8.33 -16.00
C ILE A 40 16.74 6.94 -16.47
N THR A 41 17.74 6.10 -16.75
CA THR A 41 17.54 4.71 -17.18
C THR A 41 17.51 3.72 -16.01
N GLY A 42 17.04 2.50 -16.23
CA GLY A 42 17.06 1.44 -15.23
C GLY A 42 15.88 1.46 -14.26
N VAL A 43 14.78 2.11 -14.64
CA VAL A 43 13.52 2.13 -13.88
C VAL A 43 12.72 0.87 -14.21
N LEU A 44 12.26 0.18 -13.16
CA LEU A 44 11.55 -1.09 -13.24
C LEU A 44 10.22 -0.99 -12.49
N ASN A 45 9.19 -1.66 -12.98
CA ASN A 45 7.94 -1.85 -12.27
C ASN A 45 7.38 -3.27 -12.48
N ALA A 46 6.29 -3.61 -11.80
CA ALA A 46 5.55 -4.87 -11.96
C ALA A 46 6.45 -6.13 -11.94
N ALA A 47 7.42 -6.21 -11.03
CA ALA A 47 8.38 -7.32 -11.03
C ALA A 47 8.71 -7.93 -9.65
N LEU A 48 9.05 -7.17 -8.64
CA LEU A 48 9.68 -7.67 -7.42
C LEU A 48 8.81 -7.54 -6.17
N PHE A 49 8.14 -6.42 -6.01
CA PHE A 49 7.42 -6.09 -4.79
C PHE A 49 5.96 -6.43 -4.90
N PRO A 50 5.39 -7.12 -3.88
CA PRO A 50 3.95 -7.40 -3.84
C PRO A 50 3.16 -6.14 -3.57
N ALA A 51 1.90 -6.16 -4.00
CA ALA A 51 0.94 -5.11 -3.69
C ALA A 51 0.36 -5.23 -2.28
N TRP A 52 0.63 -6.33 -1.58
CA TRP A 52 0.18 -6.56 -0.21
C TRP A 52 1.13 -7.43 0.59
N SER A 53 1.30 -7.05 1.87
CA SER A 53 1.88 -7.85 2.94
C SER A 53 1.38 -7.30 4.27
N HIS A 54 1.43 -8.10 5.33
CA HIS A 54 1.16 -7.63 6.70
C HIS A 54 2.24 -6.70 7.25
N LEU A 55 3.42 -6.70 6.64
CA LEU A 55 4.57 -5.89 7.04
C LEU A 55 4.75 -4.72 6.09
N GLY A 56 5.08 -3.57 6.62
CA GLY A 56 5.42 -2.39 5.83
C GLY A 56 4.37 -1.27 5.94
N PHE A 57 4.84 -0.11 6.38
CA PHE A 57 4.00 1.07 6.62
C PHE A 57 3.32 1.61 5.34
N HIS A 58 3.89 1.37 4.17
CA HIS A 58 3.34 1.87 2.90
C HIS A 58 2.03 1.18 2.49
N TRP A 59 1.72 -0.01 3.00
CA TRP A 59 0.41 -0.64 2.77
C TRP A 59 -0.67 -0.14 3.72
N LEU A 60 -0.29 0.41 4.88
CA LEU A 60 -1.24 0.94 5.85
C LEU A 60 -2.14 2.03 5.23
N GLY A 61 -1.58 2.91 4.41
CA GLY A 61 -2.37 3.90 3.69
C GLY A 61 -3.47 3.27 2.83
N ASN A 62 -3.19 2.16 2.16
CA ASN A 62 -4.14 1.48 1.29
C ASN A 62 -5.36 0.95 2.06
N TYR A 63 -5.17 0.53 3.32
CA TYR A 63 -6.25 0.08 4.20
C TYR A 63 -7.14 1.24 4.67
N HIS A 64 -6.61 2.45 4.63
CA HIS A 64 -7.28 3.70 4.98
C HIS A 64 -7.79 4.49 3.76
N ASN A 65 -7.96 3.86 2.61
CA ASN A 65 -8.41 4.47 1.34
C ASN A 65 -7.43 5.51 0.74
N ILE A 66 -6.16 5.45 1.13
CA ILE A 66 -5.10 6.31 0.61
C ILE A 66 -4.25 5.49 -0.35
N ALA A 67 -4.10 5.96 -1.59
CA ALA A 67 -3.19 5.35 -2.55
C ALA A 67 -1.74 5.59 -2.11
N SER A 68 -1.23 4.68 -1.30
CA SER A 68 0.11 4.70 -0.73
C SER A 68 1.05 3.84 -1.57
N LEU A 69 2.24 4.33 -1.84
CA LEU A 69 3.21 3.63 -2.69
C LEU A 69 4.63 3.71 -2.14
N LEU A 70 5.43 2.73 -2.52
CA LEU A 70 6.85 2.63 -2.23
C LEU A 70 7.64 2.80 -3.53
N THR A 71 8.75 3.52 -3.46
CA THR A 71 9.83 3.46 -4.44
C THR A 71 11.05 2.82 -3.79
N GLU A 72 11.77 1.97 -4.53
CA GLU A 72 12.91 1.25 -4.00
C GLU A 72 14.14 1.48 -4.90
N SER A 73 15.17 2.12 -4.35
CA SER A 73 16.43 2.36 -5.07
C SER A 73 17.44 1.27 -4.77
N ALA A 74 18.20 0.86 -5.79
CA ALA A 74 19.40 0.08 -5.56
C ALA A 74 20.36 0.88 -4.66
N HIS A 75 20.82 0.28 -3.56
CA HIS A 75 21.66 0.97 -2.60
C HIS A 75 23.10 1.19 -3.14
N THR A 76 23.76 2.19 -2.63
CA THR A 76 25.22 2.31 -2.60
C THR A 76 25.68 1.88 -1.22
N ASN A 77 26.87 1.32 -1.09
CA ASN A 77 27.40 0.93 0.23
C ASN A 77 27.58 2.18 1.11
N LEU A 78 26.51 2.59 1.79
CA LEU A 78 26.32 3.93 2.36
C LEU A 78 26.48 5.03 1.30
N ALA A 79 27.56 5.80 1.33
CA ALA A 79 27.87 6.84 0.35
C ALA A 79 29.06 6.46 -0.57
N THR A 80 29.55 5.23 -0.47
CA THR A 80 30.68 4.78 -1.28
C THR A 80 30.29 4.58 -2.74
N PRO A 81 30.92 5.24 -3.71
CA PRO A 81 30.61 5.02 -5.10
C PRO A 81 30.92 3.58 -5.52
N LEU A 82 30.01 2.98 -6.29
CA LEU A 82 30.18 1.65 -6.87
C LEU A 82 30.31 1.76 -8.38
N TYR A 83 31.29 1.05 -8.96
CA TYR A 83 31.32 0.87 -10.39
C TYR A 83 30.75 -0.50 -10.75
N ILE A 84 29.68 -0.51 -11.53
CA ILE A 84 29.00 -1.72 -11.98
C ILE A 84 29.38 -1.97 -13.43
N HIS A 85 30.13 -3.05 -13.67
CA HIS A 85 30.46 -3.46 -15.00
C HIS A 85 29.23 -4.03 -15.73
N PRO A 86 29.05 -3.80 -17.05
CA PRO A 86 27.91 -4.35 -17.80
C PRO A 86 27.72 -5.85 -17.64
N SER A 87 28.81 -6.63 -17.54
CA SER A 87 28.75 -8.09 -17.34
C SER A 87 28.11 -8.53 -16.00
N GLN A 88 28.01 -7.63 -15.02
CA GLN A 88 27.37 -7.88 -13.73
C GLN A 88 25.85 -7.67 -13.80
N LEU A 89 25.37 -7.02 -14.86
CA LEU A 89 23.96 -6.74 -15.07
C LEU A 89 23.27 -7.96 -15.72
N LYS A 90 23.08 -8.97 -14.91
CA LYS A 90 22.37 -10.20 -15.31
C LYS A 90 21.01 -10.25 -14.66
N GLY A 91 19.98 -10.59 -15.43
CA GLY A 91 18.71 -11.00 -14.85
C GLY A 91 18.95 -12.30 -14.09
N GLN A 92 18.56 -12.36 -12.82
CA GLN A 92 18.56 -13.61 -12.09
C GLN A 92 17.24 -14.33 -12.41
N GLY A 93 17.32 -15.34 -13.27
CA GLY A 93 16.22 -16.29 -13.42
C GLY A 93 16.01 -16.98 -12.08
N GLY A 94 14.91 -16.71 -11.40
CA GLY A 94 14.60 -17.36 -10.14
C GLY A 94 14.12 -16.45 -9.01
N THR A 95 13.92 -15.17 -9.22
CA THR A 95 13.12 -14.38 -8.27
C THR A 95 11.65 -14.80 -8.39
N LEU A 96 10.98 -14.93 -7.26
CA LEU A 96 9.59 -15.38 -7.12
C LEU A 96 8.57 -14.68 -8.06
N ARG A 97 8.95 -13.62 -8.78
CA ARG A 97 8.06 -12.76 -9.57
C ARG A 97 8.68 -12.23 -10.86
N GLY A 98 9.50 -13.04 -11.51
CA GLY A 98 9.82 -12.81 -12.91
C GLY A 98 10.53 -11.51 -13.24
N PHE A 99 11.72 -11.27 -12.70
CA PHE A 99 12.71 -10.41 -13.35
C PHE A 99 13.59 -11.29 -14.26
N PRO A 100 13.08 -11.71 -15.42
CA PRO A 100 13.64 -12.87 -16.11
C PRO A 100 14.96 -12.57 -16.80
N HIS A 101 15.10 -11.40 -17.43
CA HIS A 101 16.30 -11.04 -18.18
C HIS A 101 16.57 -9.54 -18.08
N TYR A 102 17.83 -9.16 -17.99
CA TYR A 102 18.28 -7.77 -18.01
C TYR A 102 18.30 -7.24 -19.45
N LYS A 103 17.12 -7.04 -20.04
CA LYS A 103 16.91 -6.53 -21.40
C LYS A 103 15.66 -5.65 -21.46
N SER A 104 15.51 -4.89 -22.52
CA SER A 104 14.31 -4.08 -22.76
C SER A 104 13.05 -4.94 -22.81
N GLN A 105 12.04 -4.55 -22.06
CA GLN A 105 10.71 -5.17 -21.97
C GLN A 105 9.72 -4.13 -21.45
N THR A 106 8.41 -4.40 -21.51
CA THR A 106 7.36 -3.42 -21.20
C THR A 106 7.45 -2.80 -19.80
N ASN A 107 7.85 -3.58 -18.81
CA ASN A 107 8.05 -3.13 -17.43
C ASN A 107 9.46 -2.64 -17.12
N PHE A 108 10.37 -2.67 -18.11
CA PHE A 108 11.76 -2.24 -18.03
C PHE A 108 12.26 -1.77 -19.40
N PRO A 109 11.70 -0.68 -19.96
CA PRO A 109 11.93 -0.30 -21.37
C PRO A 109 13.34 0.12 -21.66
N HIS A 110 14.02 0.74 -20.69
CA HIS A 110 15.36 1.29 -20.86
C HIS A 110 16.31 0.80 -19.76
N PRO A 111 16.91 -0.40 -19.88
CA PRO A 111 17.87 -0.93 -18.92
C PRO A 111 19.12 -0.04 -18.79
N TRP A 112 19.53 0.20 -17.55
CA TRP A 112 20.79 0.89 -17.31
C TRP A 112 21.99 0.03 -17.76
N GLN A 113 22.94 0.66 -18.46
CA GLN A 113 24.07 -0.05 -19.08
C GLN A 113 25.29 -0.23 -18.16
N GLY A 114 25.17 0.07 -16.88
CA GLY A 114 26.29 0.02 -15.95
C GLY A 114 27.01 1.36 -15.81
N GLY A 115 28.17 1.32 -15.16
CA GLY A 115 28.99 2.50 -14.88
C GLY A 115 28.97 2.88 -13.40
N TRP A 116 29.30 4.10 -13.08
CA TRP A 116 29.32 4.59 -11.72
C TRP A 116 27.90 4.72 -11.13
N TRP A 117 27.73 4.13 -9.95
CA TRP A 117 26.54 4.27 -9.12
C TRP A 117 26.91 4.99 -7.82
N ARG A 118 26.28 6.13 -7.56
CA ARG A 118 26.59 7.02 -6.44
C ARG A 118 25.32 7.40 -5.68
N LEU A 119 25.46 7.75 -4.40
CA LEU A 119 24.36 8.28 -3.59
C LEU A 119 23.65 9.46 -4.27
N ARG A 120 24.41 10.33 -4.96
CA ARG A 120 23.83 11.46 -5.71
C ARG A 120 22.79 11.00 -6.75
N HIS A 121 23.06 9.91 -7.47
CA HIS A 121 22.11 9.36 -8.44
C HIS A 121 20.81 8.89 -7.77
N ILE A 122 20.91 8.31 -6.56
CA ILE A 122 19.73 7.91 -5.78
C ILE A 122 18.91 9.15 -5.39
N VAL A 123 19.56 10.18 -4.87
CA VAL A 123 18.90 11.44 -4.49
C VAL A 123 18.20 12.08 -5.68
N ASP A 124 18.88 12.18 -6.83
CA ASP A 124 18.30 12.81 -8.02
C ASP A 124 17.08 12.05 -8.54
N GLN A 125 17.14 10.73 -8.64
CA GLN A 125 16.00 9.95 -9.13
C GLN A 125 14.82 9.97 -8.15
N GLN A 126 15.06 9.93 -6.85
CA GLN A 126 13.99 10.05 -5.85
C GLN A 126 13.36 11.45 -5.88
N LYS A 127 14.16 12.50 -6.03
CA LYS A 127 13.67 13.87 -6.18
C LYS A 127 12.78 14.02 -7.42
N ILE A 128 13.21 13.51 -8.57
CA ILE A 128 12.44 13.56 -9.83
C ILE A 128 11.10 12.81 -9.64
N SER A 129 11.14 11.62 -9.04
CA SER A 129 9.93 10.83 -8.75
C SER A 129 8.95 11.59 -7.85
N ALA A 130 9.44 12.13 -6.74
CA ALA A 130 8.61 12.88 -5.79
C ALA A 130 8.00 14.15 -6.42
N LEU A 131 8.81 14.95 -7.13
CA LEU A 131 8.32 16.14 -7.81
C LEU A 131 7.35 15.80 -8.95
N GLY A 132 7.58 14.70 -9.68
CA GLY A 132 6.64 14.18 -10.68
C GLY A 132 5.30 13.84 -10.07
N LEU A 133 5.27 13.16 -8.92
CA LEU A 133 4.03 12.84 -8.21
C LEU A 133 3.30 14.10 -7.75
N LEU A 134 4.02 15.08 -7.20
CA LEU A 134 3.43 16.35 -6.77
C LEU A 134 2.85 17.14 -7.95
N ASP A 135 3.52 17.18 -9.10
CA ASP A 135 3.02 17.81 -10.33
C ASP A 135 1.73 17.14 -10.81
N LEU A 136 1.70 15.82 -10.84
CA LEU A 136 0.49 15.07 -11.18
C LEU A 136 -0.66 15.38 -10.21
N ALA A 137 -0.39 15.34 -8.91
CA ALA A 137 -1.40 15.61 -7.89
C ALA A 137 -1.96 17.03 -7.98
N ALA A 138 -1.10 18.01 -8.24
CA ALA A 138 -1.51 19.42 -8.41
C ALA A 138 -2.42 19.61 -9.64
N ARG A 139 -2.08 18.96 -10.77
CA ARG A 139 -2.86 19.05 -12.01
C ARG A 139 -4.21 18.31 -11.93
N HIS A 140 -4.29 17.26 -11.17
CA HIS A 140 -5.45 16.37 -11.06
C HIS A 140 -6.10 16.39 -9.67
N LYS A 141 -5.91 17.47 -8.92
CA LYS A 141 -6.38 17.59 -7.53
C LYS A 141 -7.86 17.24 -7.36
N ASP A 142 -8.72 17.73 -8.25
CA ASP A 142 -10.16 17.53 -8.16
C ASP A 142 -10.53 16.04 -8.36
N THR A 143 -9.86 15.37 -9.29
CA THR A 143 -10.02 13.93 -9.51
C THR A 143 -9.55 13.13 -8.30
N ILE A 144 -8.40 13.46 -7.73
CA ILE A 144 -7.82 12.76 -6.58
C ILE A 144 -8.72 12.95 -5.33
N LEU A 145 -9.21 14.16 -5.10
CA LEU A 145 -10.14 14.45 -4.00
C LEU A 145 -11.48 13.72 -4.17
N TRP A 146 -12.02 13.71 -5.40
CA TRP A 146 -13.22 12.95 -5.71
C TRP A 146 -13.03 11.45 -5.49
N ASN A 147 -11.91 10.90 -5.94
CA ASN A 147 -11.56 9.50 -5.72
C ASN A 147 -11.42 9.14 -4.25
N ALA A 148 -10.90 10.04 -3.43
CA ALA A 148 -10.85 9.85 -1.97
C ALA A 148 -12.25 9.67 -1.38
N TYR A 149 -13.20 10.52 -1.79
CA TYR A 149 -14.61 10.39 -1.41
C TYR A 149 -15.22 9.07 -1.92
N LEU A 150 -15.02 8.75 -3.21
CA LEU A 150 -15.56 7.53 -3.82
C LEU A 150 -15.08 6.26 -3.10
N LYS A 151 -13.80 6.18 -2.78
CA LYS A 151 -13.24 5.03 -2.06
C LYS A 151 -13.87 4.87 -0.69
N ALA A 152 -14.00 5.96 0.07
CA ALA A 152 -14.65 5.95 1.38
C ALA A 152 -16.12 5.52 1.29
N LYS A 153 -16.88 6.10 0.34
CA LYS A 153 -18.28 5.75 0.10
C LYS A 153 -18.46 4.26 -0.24
N ARG A 154 -17.68 3.74 -1.19
CA ARG A 154 -17.73 2.33 -1.59
C ARG A 154 -17.40 1.38 -0.43
N GLN A 155 -16.52 1.78 0.47
CA GLN A 155 -16.20 0.96 1.64
C GLN A 155 -17.37 0.93 2.64
N ILE A 156 -18.12 2.02 2.81
CA ILE A 156 -19.36 2.04 3.59
C ILE A 156 -20.40 1.10 2.98
N GLU A 157 -20.70 1.29 1.68
CA GLU A 157 -21.65 0.45 0.92
C GLU A 157 -21.28 -1.05 1.02
N ARG A 158 -19.99 -1.36 0.87
CA ARG A 158 -19.50 -2.74 1.06
C ARG A 158 -19.70 -3.28 2.46
N GLY A 159 -19.64 -2.43 3.48
CA GLY A 159 -19.90 -2.78 4.86
C GLY A 159 -21.38 -3.09 5.10
N GLU A 160 -22.27 -2.29 4.51
CA GLU A 160 -23.72 -2.50 4.56
C GLU A 160 -24.16 -3.81 3.89
N GLU A 161 -23.55 -4.17 2.75
CA GLU A 161 -23.84 -5.39 1.99
C GLU A 161 -23.23 -6.67 2.61
N ASN A 162 -22.40 -6.55 3.64
CA ASN A 162 -21.69 -7.68 4.22
C ASN A 162 -22.63 -8.51 5.11
N GLU A 163 -22.71 -9.82 4.86
CA GLU A 163 -23.53 -10.75 5.69
C GLU A 163 -23.17 -10.68 7.18
N SER A 164 -21.90 -10.52 7.50
CA SER A 164 -21.40 -10.28 8.86
C SER A 164 -21.13 -8.80 9.04
N SER A 165 -22.15 -8.01 9.35
CA SER A 165 -22.08 -6.55 9.41
C SER A 165 -21.36 -5.98 10.65
N THR A 166 -21.02 -6.81 11.63
CA THR A 166 -20.53 -6.33 12.94
C THR A 166 -19.56 -7.30 13.60
N TYR A 167 -18.46 -6.80 14.12
CA TYR A 167 -17.63 -7.53 15.07
C TYR A 167 -18.04 -7.19 16.51
N LEU A 168 -18.26 -8.21 17.32
CA LEU A 168 -18.61 -8.08 18.74
C LEU A 168 -17.45 -8.55 19.61
N ILE A 169 -16.90 -7.65 20.42
CA ILE A 169 -15.78 -7.93 21.32
C ILE A 169 -16.26 -7.81 22.76
N ARG A 170 -16.38 -8.92 23.47
CA ARG A 170 -16.75 -8.92 24.89
C ARG A 170 -15.63 -8.26 25.71
N HIS A 171 -16.00 -7.39 26.63
CA HIS A 171 -15.02 -6.77 27.54
C HIS A 171 -14.46 -7.80 28.55
N ALA A 172 -15.32 -8.60 29.15
CA ALA A 172 -14.93 -9.66 30.08
C ALA A 172 -14.49 -10.91 29.31
N GLN A 173 -13.19 -11.07 29.13
CA GLN A 173 -12.53 -12.23 28.55
C GLN A 173 -11.42 -12.70 29.48
N HIS A 174 -10.78 -13.83 29.14
CA HIS A 174 -9.66 -14.40 29.88
C HIS A 174 -8.56 -13.36 30.15
N ASP A 175 -8.24 -12.53 29.15
CA ASP A 175 -7.25 -11.46 29.27
C ASP A 175 -7.88 -10.09 28.90
N SER A 176 -8.46 -9.44 29.90
CA SER A 176 -9.09 -8.13 29.72
C SER A 176 -8.11 -7.00 29.39
N LEU A 177 -6.83 -7.13 29.76
CA LEU A 177 -5.78 -6.15 29.44
C LEU A 177 -5.44 -6.20 27.95
N THR A 178 -5.37 -7.39 27.37
CA THR A 178 -5.17 -7.56 25.92
C THR A 178 -6.39 -7.05 25.15
N VAL A 179 -7.61 -7.27 25.63
CA VAL A 179 -8.81 -6.65 25.05
C VAL A 179 -8.70 -5.13 25.03
N THR A 180 -8.33 -4.51 26.15
CA THR A 180 -8.16 -3.05 26.23
C THR A 180 -7.12 -2.56 25.21
N LYS A 181 -5.96 -3.23 25.11
CA LYS A 181 -4.93 -2.89 24.13
C LYS A 181 -5.43 -3.01 22.67
N LEU A 182 -6.24 -4.03 22.38
CA LEU A 182 -6.84 -4.18 21.06
C LEU A 182 -7.78 -3.01 20.76
N ILE A 183 -8.67 -2.68 21.69
CA ILE A 183 -9.60 -1.55 21.54
C ILE A 183 -8.86 -0.24 21.30
N ASP A 184 -7.83 0.04 22.11
CA ASP A 184 -7.00 1.25 21.95
C ASP A 184 -6.32 1.30 20.56
N LYS A 185 -5.84 0.15 20.06
CA LYS A 185 -5.25 0.06 18.72
C LYS A 185 -6.27 0.35 17.62
N LEU A 186 -7.47 -0.22 17.72
CA LEU A 186 -8.54 -0.01 16.75
C LEU A 186 -9.00 1.45 16.76
N LEU A 187 -9.23 2.04 17.92
CA LEU A 187 -9.56 3.47 18.07
C LEU A 187 -8.44 4.37 17.50
N GLY A 188 -7.18 4.02 17.76
CA GLY A 188 -6.03 4.74 17.22
C GLY A 188 -5.93 4.71 15.68
N GLN A 189 -6.59 3.75 15.01
CA GLN A 189 -6.74 3.71 13.56
C GLN A 189 -7.92 4.56 13.05
N GLY A 190 -8.66 5.22 13.94
CA GLY A 190 -9.85 6.00 13.60
C GLY A 190 -11.05 5.13 13.25
N ILE A 191 -11.11 3.90 13.79
CA ILE A 191 -12.26 3.03 13.65
C ILE A 191 -13.33 3.49 14.65
N GLU A 192 -14.56 3.65 14.19
CA GLU A 192 -15.71 3.94 15.04
C GLU A 192 -16.14 2.68 15.76
N MET A 193 -16.27 2.80 17.08
CA MET A 193 -16.67 1.71 17.96
C MET A 193 -17.76 2.15 18.92
N HIS A 194 -18.73 1.28 19.16
CA HIS A 194 -19.80 1.48 20.12
C HIS A 194 -19.64 0.52 21.31
N GLN A 195 -20.17 0.90 22.44
CA GLN A 195 -20.19 0.04 23.61
C GLN A 195 -21.64 -0.16 24.07
N ALA A 196 -22.04 -1.40 24.20
CA ALA A 196 -23.39 -1.73 24.66
C ALA A 196 -23.65 -1.23 26.08
N SER A 197 -24.72 -0.44 26.27
CA SER A 197 -25.14 0.08 27.57
C SER A 197 -25.86 -0.96 28.41
N LYS A 198 -26.42 -1.99 27.78
CA LYS A 198 -27.17 -3.11 28.42
C LYS A 198 -26.90 -4.42 27.69
N GLU A 199 -27.29 -5.52 28.30
CA GLU A 199 -27.28 -6.83 27.68
C GLU A 199 -28.19 -6.86 26.43
N PHE A 200 -27.76 -7.62 25.41
CA PHE A 200 -28.49 -7.81 24.15
C PHE A 200 -28.28 -9.21 23.57
N ILE A 201 -29.12 -9.60 22.62
CA ILE A 201 -28.98 -10.86 21.88
C ILE A 201 -28.66 -10.56 20.43
N SER A 202 -27.65 -11.26 19.89
CA SER A 202 -27.30 -11.27 18.48
C SER A 202 -26.97 -12.71 18.05
N ASP A 203 -27.52 -13.14 16.92
CA ASP A 203 -27.36 -14.50 16.37
C ASP A 203 -27.58 -15.61 17.40
N GLY A 204 -28.64 -15.44 18.23
CA GLY A 204 -29.02 -16.40 19.27
C GLY A 204 -28.06 -16.48 20.47
N LYS A 205 -27.06 -15.61 20.54
CA LYS A 205 -26.10 -15.51 21.65
C LYS A 205 -26.36 -14.25 22.48
N THR A 206 -26.27 -14.39 23.79
CA THR A 206 -26.39 -13.27 24.73
C THR A 206 -25.03 -12.60 24.92
N TYR A 207 -25.03 -11.29 24.79
CA TYR A 207 -23.85 -10.43 25.00
C TYR A 207 -24.11 -9.49 26.17
N PRO A 208 -23.20 -9.44 27.15
CA PRO A 208 -23.36 -8.57 28.32
C PRO A 208 -23.21 -7.09 27.96
N SER A 209 -23.66 -6.22 28.85
CA SER A 209 -23.32 -4.79 28.81
C SER A 209 -21.80 -4.61 28.72
N LYS A 210 -21.34 -3.47 28.16
CA LYS A 210 -19.94 -3.16 27.88
C LYS A 210 -19.28 -4.01 26.76
N THR A 211 -20.04 -4.85 26.06
CA THR A 211 -19.55 -5.45 24.82
C THR A 211 -19.32 -4.36 23.79
N TYR A 212 -18.17 -4.36 23.14
CA TYR A 212 -17.86 -3.45 22.04
C TYR A 212 -18.44 -3.99 20.73
N ALA A 213 -18.99 -3.09 19.93
CA ALA A 213 -19.51 -3.38 18.59
C ALA A 213 -18.81 -2.49 17.58
N LEU A 214 -18.23 -3.12 16.55
CA LEU A 214 -17.63 -2.48 15.39
C LEU A 214 -18.53 -2.78 14.19
N PHE A 215 -19.25 -1.77 13.74
CA PHE A 215 -20.05 -1.87 12.53
C PHE A 215 -19.16 -1.71 11.30
N LEU A 216 -19.42 -2.49 10.25
CA LEU A 216 -18.61 -2.45 9.03
C LEU A 216 -19.02 -1.36 8.05
N ASP A 217 -20.17 -0.74 8.22
CA ASP A 217 -20.71 0.37 7.42
C ASP A 217 -19.96 1.69 7.69
N GLN A 218 -18.65 1.63 7.68
CA GLN A 218 -17.75 2.76 7.90
C GLN A 218 -16.59 2.75 6.91
N PRO A 219 -15.96 3.92 6.62
CA PRO A 219 -14.85 3.99 5.66
C PRO A 219 -13.65 3.10 5.99
N LYS A 220 -13.57 2.62 7.23
CA LYS A 220 -12.45 1.84 7.78
C LYS A 220 -12.58 0.33 7.62
N ILE A 221 -13.56 -0.18 6.87
CA ILE A 221 -13.74 -1.63 6.70
C ILE A 221 -12.46 -2.35 6.23
N GLY A 222 -11.66 -1.71 5.37
CA GLY A 222 -10.39 -2.28 4.90
C GLY A 222 -9.41 -2.57 6.03
N VAL A 223 -9.22 -1.63 6.96
CA VAL A 223 -8.33 -1.82 8.11
C VAL A 223 -8.94 -2.73 9.16
N ILE A 224 -10.25 -2.66 9.38
CA ILE A 224 -10.97 -3.55 10.32
C ILE A 224 -10.74 -5.00 9.91
N LYS A 225 -11.06 -5.36 8.66
CA LYS A 225 -10.89 -6.73 8.15
C LYS A 225 -9.43 -7.18 8.11
N THR A 226 -8.50 -6.28 7.88
CA THR A 226 -7.06 -6.61 7.91
C THR A 226 -6.58 -6.99 9.31
N LEU A 227 -7.17 -6.40 10.35
CA LEU A 227 -6.75 -6.62 11.72
C LEU A 227 -7.52 -7.74 12.44
N LEU A 228 -8.74 -8.04 12.00
CA LEU A 228 -9.65 -8.95 12.72
C LEU A 228 -9.98 -10.25 11.96
N ASP A 229 -9.76 -10.33 10.64
CA ASP A 229 -9.86 -11.54 9.82
C ASP A 229 -8.49 -12.23 9.73
#